data_972174f53c336c36e4c9fce5af8a6bb5
#
_entry.id   972174f53c336c36e4c9fce5af8a6bb5
#
_cell.length_a   1.000
_cell.length_b   1.000
_cell.length_c   1.000
_cell.angle_alpha   90.00
_cell.angle_beta   90.00
_cell.angle_gamma   90.00
#
_symmetry.space_group_name_H-M   'P 1'
#
loop_
_entity.id
_entity.type
_entity.pdbx_description
1 polymer ?
#
loop_
_entity_poly.entity_id
_entity_poly.type
_entity_poly.pdbx_seq_one_letter_code
_entity_poly.pdbx_strand_id
1 'polypeptide(L)'
;MRLEQTSWMEVREKIKDPQGIIMATGSTEQHGPIGLIGTDTICSETIASGVTSKANMYLAPSIGFTPAEFNMKFPGTISISAQTFKSLLREVTSSLLKHGFKYVLIVNGHGANIDPIKDVICLLYTSDAADEKRC
;
A
#
# COMPACT_ATOMS: atom_id res chain seq x y z
N MET A 1 -0.25 -9.95 -11.44
CA MET A 1 1.20 -10.04 -11.72
C MET A 1 1.96 -9.26 -10.66
N ARG A 2 3.03 -9.80 -10.09
CA ARG A 2 3.84 -9.10 -9.07
C ARG A 2 4.85 -8.19 -9.74
N LEU A 3 4.85 -6.89 -9.37
CA LEU A 3 5.72 -5.89 -9.98
C LEU A 3 7.21 -6.23 -9.79
N GLU A 4 7.59 -6.68 -8.61
CA GLU A 4 8.97 -7.05 -8.26
C GLU A 4 9.49 -8.31 -8.97
N GLN A 5 8.61 -9.02 -9.68
CA GLN A 5 8.94 -10.20 -10.48
C GLN A 5 8.88 -9.91 -11.99
N THR A 6 8.80 -8.65 -12.37
CA THR A 6 8.70 -8.20 -13.77
C THR A 6 9.89 -7.31 -14.13
N SER A 7 10.34 -7.36 -15.37
CA SER A 7 11.33 -6.43 -15.87
C SER A 7 10.69 -5.07 -16.20
N TRP A 8 11.47 -4.00 -16.17
CA TRP A 8 11.00 -2.67 -16.54
C TRP A 8 10.47 -2.60 -17.99
N MET A 9 10.99 -3.44 -18.87
CA MET A 9 10.54 -3.53 -20.26
C MET A 9 9.13 -4.09 -20.38
N GLU A 10 8.84 -5.16 -19.62
CA GLU A 10 7.50 -5.76 -19.54
C GLU A 10 6.49 -4.78 -18.94
N VAL A 11 6.89 -4.05 -17.89
CA VAL A 11 6.03 -3.01 -17.32
C VAL A 11 5.72 -1.95 -18.36
N ARG A 12 6.72 -1.43 -19.08
CA ARG A 12 6.55 -0.42 -20.13
C ARG A 12 5.58 -0.84 -21.24
N GLU A 13 5.61 -2.11 -21.62
CA GLU A 13 4.71 -2.63 -22.67
C GLU A 13 3.28 -2.75 -22.17
N LYS A 14 3.09 -3.26 -20.97
CA LYS A 14 1.76 -3.53 -20.39
C LYS A 14 1.05 -2.32 -19.82
N ILE A 15 1.78 -1.30 -19.37
CA ILE A 15 1.20 -0.08 -18.80
C ILE A 15 0.46 0.78 -19.86
N LYS A 16 0.61 0.46 -21.16
CA LYS A 16 -0.10 1.14 -22.25
C LYS A 16 -1.60 0.87 -22.25
N ASP A 17 -2.02 -0.27 -21.76
CA ASP A 17 -3.43 -0.57 -21.48
C ASP A 17 -3.73 -0.08 -20.06
N PRO A 18 -4.80 0.73 -19.86
CA PRO A 18 -5.03 1.48 -18.62
C PRO A 18 -5.16 0.57 -17.41
N GLN A 19 -4.07 0.34 -16.76
CA GLN A 19 -3.98 -0.56 -15.63
C GLN A 19 -3.70 0.23 -14.38
N GLY A 20 -4.51 -0.02 -13.38
CA GLY A 20 -4.16 0.34 -12.02
C GLY A 20 -3.13 -0.62 -11.45
N ILE A 21 -2.59 -0.27 -10.32
CA ILE A 21 -1.75 -1.13 -9.51
C ILE A 21 -2.37 -1.27 -8.12
N ILE A 22 -2.32 -2.46 -7.55
CA ILE A 22 -2.78 -2.71 -6.19
C ILE A 22 -1.57 -2.74 -5.27
N MET A 23 -1.67 -2.10 -4.13
CA MET A 23 -0.67 -2.13 -3.06
C MET A 23 -1.32 -2.59 -1.76
N ALA A 24 -0.79 -3.66 -1.16
CA ALA A 24 -1.22 -4.09 0.17
C ALA A 24 -0.46 -3.35 1.26
N THR A 25 -1.14 -2.94 2.31
CA THR A 25 -0.54 -2.42 3.54
C THR A 25 -1.07 -3.21 4.73
N GLY A 26 -0.21 -3.52 5.67
CA GLY A 26 -0.60 -4.21 6.89
C GLY A 26 0.17 -3.67 8.09
N SER A 27 0.59 -4.56 8.96
CA SER A 27 1.56 -4.30 10.02
C SER A 27 2.38 -5.54 10.32
N THR A 28 3.45 -5.35 11.09
CA THR A 28 4.21 -6.41 11.73
C THR A 28 4.07 -6.20 13.24
N GLU A 29 3.02 -6.78 13.84
CA GLU A 29 2.69 -6.58 15.25
C GLU A 29 2.12 -7.83 15.91
N GLN A 30 2.11 -7.84 17.23
CA GLN A 30 1.54 -8.93 18.00
C GLN A 30 0.04 -9.15 17.68
N HIS A 31 -0.37 -10.41 17.61
CA HIS A 31 -1.76 -10.85 17.43
C HIS A 31 -2.13 -11.94 18.45
N GLY A 32 -1.78 -11.69 19.72
CA GLY A 32 -1.93 -12.67 20.78
C GLY A 32 -0.84 -13.75 20.78
N PRO A 33 -0.88 -14.67 21.74
CA PRO A 33 0.22 -15.62 21.98
C PRO A 33 0.40 -16.69 20.88
N ILE A 34 -0.61 -16.90 20.06
CA ILE A 34 -0.62 -17.89 18.98
C ILE A 34 -0.81 -17.27 17.59
N GLY A 35 -1.10 -15.98 17.51
CA GLY A 35 -1.27 -15.27 16.24
C GLY A 35 0.06 -14.97 15.55
N LEU A 36 0.07 -15.02 14.23
CA LEU A 36 1.25 -14.65 13.45
C LEU A 36 1.47 -13.13 13.53
N ILE A 37 2.71 -12.74 13.73
CA ILE A 37 3.08 -11.32 13.87
C ILE A 37 2.87 -10.51 12.58
N GLY A 38 2.85 -11.15 11.43
CA GLY A 38 2.59 -10.53 10.13
C GLY A 38 1.14 -10.67 9.64
N THR A 39 0.18 -11.05 10.48
CA THR A 39 -1.20 -11.36 10.10
C THR A 39 -1.81 -10.29 9.20
N ASP A 40 -1.72 -9.03 9.54
CA ASP A 40 -2.32 -7.91 8.80
C ASP A 40 -1.77 -7.81 7.38
N THR A 41 -0.44 -7.93 7.25
CA THR A 41 0.21 -7.89 5.93
C THR A 41 -0.11 -9.13 5.11
N ILE A 42 -0.08 -10.31 5.73
CA ILE A 42 -0.39 -11.59 5.06
C ILE A 42 -1.83 -11.57 4.53
N CYS A 43 -2.79 -11.14 5.34
CA CYS A 43 -4.19 -11.08 4.95
C CYS A 43 -4.44 -10.06 3.82
N SER A 44 -3.93 -8.84 3.96
CA SER A 44 -4.10 -7.80 2.95
C SER A 44 -3.43 -8.17 1.62
N GLU A 45 -2.23 -8.75 1.66
CA GLU A 45 -1.52 -9.19 0.46
C GLU A 45 -2.22 -10.37 -0.22
N THR A 46 -2.77 -11.30 0.56
CA THR A 46 -3.53 -12.44 0.02
C THR A 46 -4.77 -11.94 -0.74
N ILE A 47 -5.51 -11.00 -0.16
CA ILE A 47 -6.68 -10.39 -0.83
C ILE A 47 -6.24 -9.63 -2.07
N ALA A 48 -5.22 -8.78 -1.98
CA ALA A 48 -4.70 -8.00 -3.10
C ALA A 48 -4.24 -8.90 -4.26
N SER A 49 -3.53 -9.98 -3.95
CA SER A 49 -3.09 -10.97 -4.93
C SER A 49 -4.26 -11.66 -5.64
N GLY A 50 -5.32 -12.01 -4.89
CA GLY A 50 -6.53 -12.58 -5.46
C GLY A 50 -7.25 -11.63 -6.43
N VAL A 51 -7.29 -10.34 -6.10
CA VAL A 51 -7.88 -9.30 -6.97
C VAL A 51 -7.04 -9.11 -8.23
N THR A 52 -5.71 -9.01 -8.12
CA THR A 52 -4.84 -8.81 -9.30
C THR A 52 -4.96 -9.91 -10.32
N SER A 53 -5.18 -11.15 -9.87
CA SER A 53 -5.36 -12.30 -10.76
C SER A 53 -6.65 -12.20 -11.60
N LYS A 54 -7.70 -11.57 -11.06
CA LYS A 54 -9.00 -11.42 -11.73
C LYS A 54 -9.10 -10.12 -12.52
N ALA A 55 -8.48 -9.06 -12.05
CA ALA A 55 -8.60 -7.72 -12.61
C ALA A 55 -7.49 -7.37 -13.61
N ASN A 56 -6.60 -8.30 -13.95
CA ASN A 56 -5.42 -8.07 -14.81
C ASN A 56 -4.60 -6.84 -14.38
N MET A 57 -4.37 -6.67 -13.08
CA MET A 57 -3.62 -5.57 -12.51
C MET A 57 -2.25 -6.03 -12.01
N TYR A 58 -1.34 -5.08 -11.77
CA TYR A 58 -0.12 -5.34 -11.03
C TYR A 58 -0.37 -5.34 -9.52
N LEU A 59 0.43 -6.15 -8.80
CA LEU A 59 0.58 -6.08 -7.35
C LEU A 59 1.93 -5.44 -7.04
N ALA A 60 1.92 -4.29 -6.39
CA ALA A 60 3.12 -3.65 -5.87
C ALA A 60 3.66 -4.41 -4.64
N PRO A 61 4.94 -4.27 -4.30
CA PRO A 61 5.46 -4.78 -3.03
C PRO A 61 4.64 -4.28 -1.84
N SER A 62 4.33 -5.18 -0.91
CA SER A 62 3.51 -4.88 0.25
C SER A 62 4.27 -4.06 1.30
N ILE A 63 3.58 -3.18 2.01
CA ILE A 63 4.14 -2.39 3.12
C ILE A 63 3.70 -3.00 4.45
N GLY A 64 4.62 -3.66 5.14
CA GLY A 64 4.39 -4.28 6.45
C GLY A 64 5.01 -3.53 7.63
N PHE A 65 5.72 -2.43 7.38
CA PHE A 65 6.28 -1.55 8.41
C PHE A 65 5.43 -0.29 8.52
N THR A 66 4.57 -0.23 9.51
CA THR A 66 3.53 0.78 9.66
C THR A 66 3.39 1.19 11.14
N PRO A 67 2.57 2.18 11.49
CA PRO A 67 2.38 2.58 12.88
C PRO A 67 1.77 1.46 13.73
N ALA A 68 2.52 0.99 14.72
CA ALA A 68 2.10 -0.04 15.69
C ALA A 68 2.68 0.21 17.09
N GLU A 69 2.92 1.47 17.45
CA GLU A 69 3.61 1.90 18.69
C GLU A 69 2.94 1.36 19.95
N PHE A 70 1.61 1.26 19.95
CA PHE A 70 0.83 0.73 21.09
C PHE A 70 1.13 -0.76 21.38
N ASN A 71 1.73 -1.49 20.44
CA ASN A 71 2.13 -2.89 20.58
C ASN A 71 3.63 -3.10 20.80
N MET A 72 4.44 -2.04 20.92
CA MET A 72 5.91 -2.14 21.00
C MET A 72 6.44 -2.88 22.24
N LYS A 73 5.65 -3.04 23.30
CA LYS A 73 6.03 -3.86 24.44
C LYS A 73 6.03 -5.38 24.16
N PHE A 74 5.52 -5.81 23.01
CA PHE A 74 5.54 -7.22 22.61
C PHE A 74 6.70 -7.47 21.63
N PRO A 75 7.63 -8.39 21.97
CA PRO A 75 8.80 -8.67 21.13
C PRO A 75 8.43 -9.04 19.69
N GLY A 76 9.15 -8.46 18.74
CA GLY A 76 8.95 -8.71 17.30
C GLY A 76 8.01 -7.70 16.62
N THR A 77 7.24 -6.91 17.37
CA THR A 77 6.50 -5.78 16.80
C THR A 77 7.48 -4.76 16.22
N ILE A 78 7.21 -4.29 15.01
CA ILE A 78 7.96 -3.22 14.34
C ILE A 78 7.03 -2.05 14.14
N SER A 79 7.43 -0.87 14.60
CA SER A 79 6.67 0.35 14.43
C SER A 79 7.49 1.46 13.79
N ILE A 80 6.87 2.20 12.87
CA ILE A 80 7.37 3.50 12.40
C ILE A 80 6.36 4.58 12.75
N SER A 81 6.77 5.84 12.78
CA SER A 81 5.85 6.93 13.06
C SER A 81 4.80 7.08 11.93
N ALA A 82 3.61 7.59 12.27
CA ALA A 82 2.58 7.90 11.28
C ALA A 82 3.11 8.90 10.22
N GLN A 83 3.97 9.83 10.59
CA GLN A 83 4.58 10.78 9.67
C GLN A 83 5.52 10.08 8.67
N THR A 84 6.35 9.14 9.14
CA THR A 84 7.23 8.35 8.27
C THR A 84 6.40 7.49 7.32
N PHE A 85 5.35 6.86 7.81
CA PHE A 85 4.46 6.05 6.98
C PHE A 85 3.75 6.90 5.91
N LYS A 86 3.25 8.09 6.25
CA LYS A 86 2.66 9.03 5.28
C LYS A 86 3.66 9.44 4.20
N SER A 87 4.90 9.74 4.58
CA SER A 87 5.94 10.10 3.63
C SER A 87 6.26 8.95 2.68
N LEU A 88 6.48 7.75 3.22
CA LEU A 88 6.71 6.53 2.43
C LEU A 88 5.57 6.28 1.44
N LEU A 89 4.34 6.28 1.93
CA LEU A 89 3.16 6.00 1.12
C LEU A 89 3.00 7.02 -0.02
N ARG A 90 3.20 8.31 0.27
CA ARG A 90 3.16 9.39 -0.73
C ARG A 90 4.23 9.20 -1.81
N GLU A 91 5.47 8.93 -1.41
CA GLU A 91 6.58 8.78 -2.36
C GLU A 91 6.41 7.54 -3.25
N VAL A 92 6.02 6.41 -2.67
CA VAL A 92 5.74 5.18 -3.42
C VAL A 92 4.59 5.40 -4.40
N THR A 93 3.47 5.95 -3.94
CA THR A 93 2.30 6.20 -4.79
C THR A 93 2.63 7.19 -5.90
N SER A 94 3.31 8.30 -5.60
CA SER A 94 3.74 9.29 -6.59
C SER A 94 4.67 8.67 -7.64
N SER A 95 5.58 7.79 -7.24
CA SER A 95 6.48 7.09 -8.17
C SER A 95 5.71 6.19 -9.14
N LEU A 96 4.73 5.46 -8.64
CA LEU A 96 3.89 4.59 -9.47
C LEU A 96 3.06 5.40 -10.47
N LEU A 97 2.42 6.48 -10.03
CA LEU A 97 1.64 7.38 -10.90
C LEU A 97 2.53 8.04 -11.96
N LYS A 98 3.74 8.49 -11.58
CA LYS A 98 4.70 9.09 -12.51
C LYS A 98 5.14 8.14 -13.62
N HIS A 99 5.14 6.85 -13.39
CA HIS A 99 5.45 5.84 -14.40
C HIS A 99 4.27 5.49 -15.31
N GLY A 100 3.09 6.05 -15.07
CA GLY A 100 1.92 5.91 -15.94
C GLY A 100 0.83 4.97 -15.43
N PHE A 101 0.94 4.43 -14.22
CA PHE A 101 -0.22 3.80 -13.58
C PHE A 101 -1.29 4.86 -13.35
N LYS A 102 -2.52 4.60 -13.78
CA LYS A 102 -3.60 5.60 -13.71
C LYS A 102 -4.18 5.75 -12.30
N TYR A 103 -4.09 4.71 -11.50
CA TYR A 103 -4.55 4.73 -10.11
C TYR A 103 -3.81 3.67 -9.29
N VAL A 104 -3.68 3.93 -8.00
CA VAL A 104 -3.16 3.00 -7.01
C VAL A 104 -4.30 2.60 -6.07
N LEU A 105 -4.68 1.33 -6.06
CA LEU A 105 -5.65 0.79 -5.13
C LEU A 105 -4.93 0.27 -3.88
N ILE A 106 -5.28 0.79 -2.72
CA ILE A 106 -4.69 0.35 -1.45
C ILE A 106 -5.62 -0.64 -0.76
N VAL A 107 -5.12 -1.83 -0.48
CA VAL A 107 -5.78 -2.84 0.35
C VAL A 107 -5.12 -2.81 1.73
N ASN A 108 -5.83 -2.30 2.72
CA ASN A 108 -5.31 -2.13 4.08
C ASN A 108 -5.81 -3.21 5.04
N GLY A 109 -4.88 -3.87 5.74
CA GLY A 109 -5.15 -4.88 6.77
C GLY A 109 -4.99 -4.38 8.21
N HIS A 110 -4.57 -3.12 8.45
CA HIS A 110 -4.23 -2.61 9.79
C HIS A 110 -4.97 -1.32 10.13
N GLY A 111 -5.65 -1.30 11.30
CA GLY A 111 -6.49 -0.18 11.70
C GLY A 111 -5.76 1.15 11.83
N ALA A 112 -4.54 1.15 12.39
CA ALA A 112 -3.76 2.39 12.60
C ALA A 112 -3.28 3.04 11.29
N ASN A 113 -3.39 2.36 10.16
CA ASN A 113 -3.06 2.91 8.84
C ASN A 113 -4.17 3.78 8.24
N ILE A 114 -5.41 3.68 8.74
CA ILE A 114 -6.59 4.28 8.10
C ILE A 114 -6.44 5.79 7.94
N ASP A 115 -6.17 6.50 9.03
CA ASP A 115 -6.06 7.96 8.97
C ASP A 115 -4.82 8.44 8.18
N PRO A 116 -3.61 7.86 8.37
CA PRO A 116 -2.48 8.16 7.51
C PRO A 116 -2.73 7.94 6.02
N ILE A 117 -3.45 6.88 5.65
CA ILE A 117 -3.80 6.60 4.24
C ILE A 117 -4.76 7.67 3.71
N LYS A 118 -5.81 8.03 4.47
CA LYS A 118 -6.75 9.09 4.08
C LYS A 118 -6.02 10.42 3.85
N ASP A 119 -5.14 10.80 4.76
CA ASP A 119 -4.36 12.04 4.65
C ASP A 119 -3.55 12.08 3.34
N VAL A 120 -2.91 10.97 2.97
CA VAL A 120 -2.11 10.90 1.74
C VAL A 120 -2.98 10.93 0.49
N ILE A 121 -4.11 10.22 0.49
CA ILE A 121 -5.05 10.21 -0.62
C ILE A 121 -5.58 11.63 -0.85
N CYS A 122 -6.01 12.33 0.20
CA CYS A 122 -6.48 13.71 0.11
C CYS A 122 -5.42 14.64 -0.50
N LEU A 123 -4.16 14.53 -0.08
CA LEU A 123 -3.07 15.34 -0.61
C LEU A 123 -2.77 15.07 -2.09
N LEU A 124 -2.85 13.83 -2.54
CA LEU A 124 -2.62 13.47 -3.94
C LEU A 124 -3.75 13.97 -4.85
N TYR A 125 -5.00 13.88 -4.41
CA TYR A 125 -6.14 14.41 -5.17
C TYR A 125 -6.12 15.94 -5.28
N THR A 126 -5.66 16.65 -4.26
CA THR A 126 -5.57 18.12 -4.29
C THR A 126 -4.40 18.65 -5.11
N SER A 127 -3.36 17.85 -5.36
CA SER A 127 -2.23 18.25 -6.20
C SER A 127 -2.53 18.12 -7.71
N ASP A 128 -3.42 17.21 -8.10
CA ASP A 128 -3.83 17.01 -9.50
C ASP A 128 -5.09 17.80 -9.89
N ALA A 129 -5.87 18.23 -8.91
CA ALA A 129 -7.08 19.00 -9.12
C ALA A 129 -6.87 20.44 -8.63
N ALA A 130 -6.43 21.33 -9.52
CA ALA A 130 -6.48 22.77 -9.26
C ALA A 130 -7.92 23.30 -9.09
N ASP A 131 -8.96 22.44 -9.10
CA ASP A 131 -10.35 22.90 -9.17
C ASP A 131 -11.44 22.05 -8.50
N GLU A 132 -11.17 21.03 -7.69
CA GLU A 132 -12.26 20.39 -6.90
C GLU A 132 -11.85 20.00 -5.49
N LYS A 133 -12.33 20.80 -4.53
CA LYS A 133 -12.35 20.46 -3.09
C LYS A 133 -13.35 19.34 -2.84
N ARG A 134 -12.89 18.10 -2.69
CA ARG A 134 -13.65 17.04 -1.97
C ARG A 134 -12.68 15.98 -1.41
N CYS A 135 -12.37 16.09 -0.15
CA CYS A 135 -12.01 14.97 0.71
C CYS A 135 -13.18 14.63 1.62
#